data_23fb1f508481f7b114ec72e2cbbba500
#
_entry.id   23fb1f508481f7b114ec72e2cbbba500
#
_cell.length_a   1.000
_cell.length_b   1.000
_cell.length_c   1.000
_cell.angle_alpha   90.00
_cell.angle_beta   90.00
_cell.angle_gamma   90.00
#
_symmetry.space_group_name_H-M   'P 1'
#
loop_
_entity.id
_entity.type
_entity.pdbx_description
1 polymer ?
#
loop_
_entity_poly.entity_id
_entity_poly.type
_entity_poly.pdbx_seq_one_letter_code
_entity_poly.pdbx_strand_id
1 'polypeptide(L)'
;MSIKRRDFLKATGAATAAGMVGFPYLSFAAGKKVVVVGGGTGGATAAKYIKMADAGIDVTLIEPNETYHTCYMSNEVLSGHRTIESIAHGYDGLKKHGINVVHDMVTGIDGGAKKVMTKGGQSFDFDRCVVAPGISMKYDAVEGWDAALAEE
;
A
#
# COMPACT_ATOMS: atom_id res chain seq x y z
N MET A 1 18.45 45.30 -14.01
CA MET A 1 18.58 44.99 -12.57
C MET A 1 18.90 43.49 -12.47
N SER A 2 20.15 43.10 -12.19
CA SER A 2 20.58 41.70 -12.20
C SER A 2 20.33 41.11 -10.81
N ILE A 3 19.42 40.16 -10.68
CA ILE A 3 19.16 39.43 -9.46
C ILE A 3 20.32 38.45 -9.23
N LYS A 4 21.04 38.61 -8.12
CA LYS A 4 22.15 37.71 -7.78
C LYS A 4 21.59 36.33 -7.42
N ARG A 5 22.28 35.26 -7.85
CA ARG A 5 21.90 33.86 -7.60
C ARG A 5 21.59 33.57 -6.10
N ARG A 6 22.29 34.23 -5.19
CA ARG A 6 22.10 34.14 -3.74
C ARG A 6 20.74 34.72 -3.28
N ASP A 7 20.28 35.80 -3.92
CA ASP A 7 19.00 36.44 -3.57
C ASP A 7 17.82 35.64 -4.14
N PHE A 8 18.00 35.04 -5.31
CA PHE A 8 17.05 34.05 -5.86
C PHE A 8 16.88 32.83 -4.93
N LEU A 9 17.99 32.25 -4.45
CA LEU A 9 17.93 31.09 -3.53
C LEU A 9 17.27 31.42 -2.18
N LYS A 10 17.47 32.63 -1.67
CA LYS A 10 16.80 33.10 -0.45
C LYS A 10 15.30 33.32 -0.67
N ALA A 11 14.91 33.87 -1.81
CA ALA A 11 13.50 34.07 -2.15
C ALA A 11 12.78 32.73 -2.38
N THR A 12 13.44 31.75 -3.01
CA THR A 12 12.87 30.40 -3.24
C THR A 12 12.74 29.62 -1.90
N GLY A 13 13.74 29.75 -1.00
CA GLY A 13 13.68 29.15 0.33
C GLY A 13 12.56 29.71 1.20
N ALA A 14 12.31 31.02 1.13
CA ALA A 14 11.19 31.65 1.83
C ALA A 14 9.82 31.25 1.26
N ALA A 15 9.72 31.09 -0.08
CA ALA A 15 8.49 30.66 -0.74
C ALA A 15 8.13 29.19 -0.42
N THR A 16 9.14 28.31 -0.30
CA THR A 16 8.91 26.90 0.13
C THR A 16 8.48 26.81 1.59
N ALA A 17 9.03 27.63 2.47
CA ALA A 17 8.60 27.68 3.86
C ALA A 17 7.16 28.21 4.02
N ALA A 18 6.76 29.23 3.24
CA ALA A 18 5.39 29.74 3.21
C ALA A 18 4.39 28.76 2.56
N GLY A 19 4.82 27.97 1.59
CA GLY A 19 4.00 26.93 0.95
C GLY A 19 3.67 25.75 1.86
N MET A 20 4.51 25.45 2.85
CA MET A 20 4.23 24.41 3.84
C MET A 20 3.19 24.81 4.90
N VAL A 21 2.93 26.09 5.09
CA VAL A 21 1.93 26.60 6.05
C VAL A 21 0.51 26.56 5.47
N GLY A 22 0.38 26.37 4.14
CA GLY A 22 -0.89 26.43 3.41
C GLY A 22 -1.54 25.10 3.06
N PHE A 23 -1.00 23.94 3.51
CA PHE A 23 -1.66 22.65 3.33
C PHE A 23 -2.47 22.28 4.59
N PRO A 24 -3.78 22.60 4.64
CA PRO A 24 -4.62 22.28 5.80
C PRO A 24 -4.87 20.77 5.99
N TYR A 25 -4.22 19.93 5.17
CA TYR A 25 -4.42 18.47 5.17
C TYR A 25 -3.32 17.69 5.90
N LEU A 26 -2.27 18.35 6.41
CA LEU A 26 -1.22 17.70 7.19
C LEU A 26 -1.40 17.91 8.71
N SER A 27 -2.64 17.95 9.18
CA SER A 27 -2.90 17.76 10.60
C SER A 27 -2.76 16.27 10.90
N PHE A 28 -1.53 15.82 11.09
CA PHE A 28 -1.22 14.48 11.60
C PHE A 28 -1.58 14.44 13.09
N ALA A 29 -2.86 14.23 13.37
CA ALA A 29 -3.30 13.98 14.74
C ALA A 29 -2.86 12.56 15.13
N ALA A 30 -2.10 12.45 16.21
CA ALA A 30 -1.77 11.17 16.84
C ALA A 30 -3.05 10.33 17.02
N GLY A 31 -3.00 9.06 16.65
CA GLY A 31 -4.13 8.14 16.81
C GLY A 31 -5.07 8.02 15.60
N LYS A 32 -4.78 8.60 14.44
CA LYS A 32 -5.56 8.34 13.22
C LYS A 32 -5.35 6.92 12.72
N LYS A 33 -6.45 6.27 12.33
CA LYS A 33 -6.45 4.90 11.83
C LYS A 33 -6.52 4.87 10.31
N VAL A 34 -5.58 4.19 9.70
CA VAL A 34 -5.58 3.94 8.26
C VAL A 34 -5.62 2.43 8.02
N VAL A 35 -6.65 1.98 7.28
CA VAL A 35 -6.73 0.61 6.83
C VAL A 35 -6.33 0.54 5.36
N VAL A 36 -5.42 -0.36 5.04
CA VAL A 36 -4.97 -0.64 3.68
C VAL A 36 -5.45 -2.04 3.30
N VAL A 37 -6.26 -2.14 2.25
CA VAL A 37 -6.81 -3.38 1.73
C VAL A 37 -5.98 -3.84 0.55
N GLY A 38 -5.34 -5.00 0.68
CA GLY A 38 -4.43 -5.59 -0.30
C GLY A 38 -2.96 -5.29 -0.02
N GLY A 39 -2.16 -6.36 0.03
CA GLY A 39 -0.73 -6.32 0.38
C GLY A 39 0.21 -6.43 -0.81
N GLY A 40 -0.29 -6.31 -2.04
CA GLY A 40 0.55 -6.22 -3.23
C GLY A 40 1.40 -4.95 -3.28
N THR A 41 2.09 -4.71 -4.39
CA THR A 41 3.01 -3.56 -4.55
C THR A 41 2.39 -2.23 -4.14
N GLY A 42 1.15 -1.94 -4.57
CA GLY A 42 0.48 -0.67 -4.27
C GLY A 42 0.16 -0.52 -2.78
N GLY A 43 -0.50 -1.51 -2.19
CA GLY A 43 -0.92 -1.44 -0.79
C GLY A 43 0.23 -1.51 0.19
N ALA A 44 1.19 -2.42 -0.01
CA ALA A 44 2.39 -2.53 0.83
C ALA A 44 3.22 -1.22 0.81
N THR A 45 3.38 -0.62 -0.38
CA THR A 45 4.06 0.66 -0.54
C THR A 45 3.30 1.78 0.17
N ALA A 46 1.98 1.88 -0.03
CA ALA A 46 1.15 2.89 0.62
C ALA A 46 1.24 2.77 2.16
N ALA A 47 1.06 1.56 2.70
CA ALA A 47 1.16 1.31 4.14
C ALA A 47 2.51 1.75 4.72
N LYS A 48 3.61 1.37 4.06
CA LYS A 48 4.96 1.74 4.46
C LYS A 48 5.16 3.25 4.49
N TYR A 49 4.83 3.95 3.41
CA TYR A 49 5.07 5.38 3.31
C TYR A 49 4.14 6.20 4.20
N ILE A 50 2.90 5.78 4.43
CA ILE A 50 2.01 6.40 5.41
C ILE A 50 2.64 6.33 6.81
N LYS A 51 3.12 5.15 7.21
CA LYS A 51 3.76 4.95 8.51
C LYS A 51 5.08 5.73 8.66
N MET A 52 5.85 5.84 7.57
CA MET A 52 7.08 6.63 7.55
C MET A 52 6.82 8.14 7.59
N ALA A 53 5.72 8.62 7.01
CA ALA A 53 5.35 10.03 7.03
C ALA A 53 4.94 10.50 8.42
N ASP A 54 4.26 9.64 9.18
CA ASP A 54 3.90 9.91 10.58
C ASP A 54 3.80 8.58 11.36
N ALA A 55 4.75 8.37 12.25
CA ALA A 55 4.79 7.18 13.11
C ALA A 55 3.60 7.08 14.08
N GLY A 56 2.88 8.19 14.32
CA GLY A 56 1.69 8.24 15.18
C GLY A 56 0.43 7.68 14.51
N ILE A 57 0.45 7.46 13.20
CA ILE A 57 -0.69 6.85 12.49
C ILE A 57 -0.72 5.35 12.79
N ASP A 58 -1.89 4.85 13.17
CA ASP A 58 -2.16 3.41 13.30
C ASP A 58 -2.50 2.84 11.92
N VAL A 59 -1.57 2.08 11.33
CA VAL A 59 -1.72 1.51 9.99
C VAL A 59 -1.98 0.01 10.10
N THR A 60 -3.12 -0.44 9.59
CA THR A 60 -3.46 -1.86 9.44
C THR A 60 -3.48 -2.23 7.97
N LEU A 61 -2.70 -3.22 7.56
CA LEU A 61 -2.70 -3.83 6.25
C LEU A 61 -3.45 -5.17 6.32
N ILE A 62 -4.46 -5.36 5.47
CA ILE A 62 -5.24 -6.60 5.39
C ILE A 62 -4.94 -7.26 4.04
N GLU A 63 -4.37 -8.47 4.09
CA GLU A 63 -3.97 -9.26 2.92
C GLU A 63 -4.15 -10.74 3.21
N PRO A 64 -4.89 -11.50 2.40
CA PRO A 64 -5.14 -12.92 2.66
C PRO A 64 -3.88 -13.79 2.56
N ASN A 65 -2.96 -13.45 1.67
CA ASN A 65 -1.77 -14.25 1.43
C ASN A 65 -0.64 -13.87 2.39
N GLU A 66 0.07 -14.86 2.91
CA GLU A 66 1.26 -14.65 3.75
C GLU A 66 2.50 -14.29 2.92
N THR A 67 2.49 -14.67 1.65
CA THR A 67 3.58 -14.43 0.70
C THR A 67 3.05 -13.73 -0.54
N TYR A 68 3.69 -12.63 -0.91
CA TYR A 68 3.46 -11.91 -2.15
C TYR A 68 4.55 -12.25 -3.15
N HIS A 69 4.16 -12.73 -4.33
CA HIS A 69 5.06 -12.90 -5.46
C HIS A 69 4.98 -11.65 -6.33
N THR A 70 6.08 -10.92 -6.44
CA THR A 70 6.10 -9.69 -7.23
C THR A 70 6.06 -9.99 -8.72
N CYS A 71 5.34 -9.15 -9.49
CA CYS A 71 5.39 -9.22 -10.96
C CYS A 71 6.73 -8.72 -11.52
N TYR A 72 7.50 -7.98 -10.74
CA TYR A 72 8.82 -7.53 -11.14
C TYR A 72 9.77 -8.72 -11.22
N MET A 73 10.52 -8.83 -12.31
CA MET A 73 11.44 -9.93 -12.63
C MET A 73 10.76 -11.30 -12.87
N SER A 74 9.42 -11.37 -12.97
CA SER A 74 8.71 -12.61 -13.27
C SER A 74 9.08 -13.18 -14.66
N ASN A 75 9.42 -12.32 -15.61
CA ASN A 75 9.93 -12.73 -16.92
C ASN A 75 11.26 -13.48 -16.82
N GLU A 76 12.11 -13.17 -15.85
CA GLU A 76 13.36 -13.90 -15.58
C GLU A 76 13.08 -15.28 -14.97
N VAL A 77 11.99 -15.42 -14.19
CA VAL A 77 11.54 -16.73 -13.72
C VAL A 77 11.07 -17.59 -14.87
N LEU A 78 10.26 -17.05 -15.77
CA LEU A 78 9.77 -17.78 -16.96
C LEU A 78 10.92 -18.22 -17.89
N SER A 79 11.98 -17.44 -17.98
CA SER A 79 13.17 -17.77 -18.79
C SER A 79 14.18 -18.68 -18.08
N GLY A 80 13.95 -19.06 -16.82
CA GLY A 80 14.83 -19.91 -16.04
C GLY A 80 16.08 -19.21 -15.47
N HIS A 81 16.19 -17.87 -15.62
CA HIS A 81 17.32 -17.11 -15.07
C HIS A 81 17.17 -16.82 -13.58
N ARG A 82 15.99 -17.03 -13.02
CA ARG A 82 15.65 -16.76 -11.63
C ARG A 82 14.66 -17.80 -11.10
N THR A 83 14.70 -18.11 -9.81
CA THR A 83 13.71 -18.98 -9.18
C THR A 83 12.50 -18.19 -8.70
N ILE A 84 11.34 -18.84 -8.55
CA ILE A 84 10.11 -18.21 -8.06
C ILE A 84 10.27 -17.68 -6.63
N GLU A 85 11.04 -18.37 -5.79
CA GLU A 85 11.31 -17.96 -4.41
C GLU A 85 12.07 -16.63 -4.34
N SER A 86 12.88 -16.32 -5.36
CA SER A 86 13.65 -15.08 -5.41
C SER A 86 12.78 -13.82 -5.57
N ILE A 87 11.53 -13.98 -6.01
CA ILE A 87 10.53 -12.90 -6.16
C ILE A 87 9.43 -12.99 -5.09
N ALA A 88 9.54 -13.92 -4.15
CA ALA A 88 8.62 -14.10 -3.04
C ALA A 88 9.00 -13.19 -1.86
N HIS A 89 8.03 -12.45 -1.32
CA HIS A 89 8.23 -11.51 -0.23
C HIS A 89 7.17 -11.68 0.84
N GLY A 90 7.60 -11.82 2.09
CA GLY A 90 6.72 -11.77 3.26
C GLY A 90 6.52 -10.34 3.76
N TYR A 91 5.71 -10.19 4.79
CA TYR A 91 5.31 -8.89 5.34
C TYR A 91 6.09 -8.47 6.61
N ASP A 92 7.09 -9.23 7.02
CA ASP A 92 7.86 -8.93 8.25
C ASP A 92 8.59 -7.59 8.19
N GLY A 93 8.99 -7.16 6.99
CA GLY A 93 9.54 -5.82 6.78
C GLY A 93 8.55 -4.72 7.17
N LEU A 94 7.27 -4.88 6.85
CA LEU A 94 6.21 -3.93 7.21
C LEU A 94 5.90 -3.99 8.71
N LYS A 95 5.86 -5.17 9.31
CA LYS A 95 5.69 -5.35 10.76
C LYS A 95 6.80 -4.63 11.55
N LYS A 96 8.05 -4.67 11.08
CA LYS A 96 9.18 -3.94 11.68
C LYS A 96 9.01 -2.41 11.63
N HIS A 97 8.25 -1.90 10.68
CA HIS A 97 7.86 -0.48 10.62
C HIS A 97 6.68 -0.13 11.55
N GLY A 98 6.16 -1.08 12.33
CA GLY A 98 5.02 -0.88 13.21
C GLY A 98 3.68 -0.87 12.49
N ILE A 99 3.58 -1.56 11.34
CA ILE A 99 2.34 -1.78 10.61
C ILE A 99 1.71 -3.08 11.12
N ASN A 100 0.44 -3.03 11.50
CA ASN A 100 -0.35 -4.20 11.85
C ASN A 100 -0.73 -4.95 10.57
N VAL A 101 -0.20 -6.15 10.37
CA VAL A 101 -0.50 -6.99 9.20
C VAL A 101 -1.47 -8.09 9.62
N VAL A 102 -2.62 -8.13 8.96
CA VAL A 102 -3.70 -9.09 9.20
C VAL A 102 -3.86 -9.96 7.96
N HIS A 103 -3.66 -11.27 8.12
CA HIS A 103 -3.87 -12.24 7.05
C HIS A 103 -5.32 -12.70 7.04
N ASP A 104 -6.17 -11.96 6.30
CA ASP A 104 -7.59 -12.27 6.12
C ASP A 104 -8.11 -11.66 4.83
N MET A 105 -9.24 -12.19 4.33
CA MET A 105 -9.90 -11.68 3.13
C MET A 105 -10.92 -10.60 3.51
N VAL A 106 -10.82 -9.41 2.91
CA VAL A 106 -11.82 -8.36 3.06
C VAL A 106 -13.08 -8.75 2.30
N THR A 107 -14.22 -8.74 2.99
CA THR A 107 -15.55 -9.07 2.43
C THR A 107 -16.42 -7.84 2.20
N GLY A 108 -16.11 -6.74 2.87
CA GLY A 108 -16.88 -5.51 2.70
C GLY A 108 -16.18 -4.28 3.27
N ILE A 109 -16.50 -3.12 2.71
CA ILE A 109 -16.05 -1.81 3.17
C ILE A 109 -17.29 -0.93 3.30
N ASP A 110 -17.59 -0.49 4.52
CA ASP A 110 -18.64 0.48 4.81
C ASP A 110 -17.99 1.87 4.94
N GLY A 111 -18.14 2.69 3.92
CA GLY A 111 -17.62 4.05 3.91
C GLY A 111 -18.37 5.01 4.84
N GLY A 112 -19.66 4.74 5.11
CA GLY A 112 -20.49 5.55 6.00
C GLY A 112 -20.14 5.28 7.48
N ALA A 113 -20.10 4.01 7.86
CA ALA A 113 -19.68 3.58 9.19
C ALA A 113 -18.15 3.59 9.38
N LYS A 114 -17.38 3.80 8.30
CA LYS A 114 -15.91 3.75 8.29
C LYS A 114 -15.37 2.44 8.86
N LYS A 115 -15.85 1.33 8.33
CA LYS A 115 -15.47 -0.03 8.76
C LYS A 115 -15.07 -0.90 7.59
N VAL A 116 -14.02 -1.69 7.79
CA VAL A 116 -13.64 -2.80 6.89
C VAL A 116 -13.98 -4.10 7.60
N MET A 117 -14.65 -5.01 6.90
CA MET A 117 -15.06 -6.31 7.42
C MET A 117 -14.28 -7.42 6.71
N THR A 118 -13.94 -8.47 7.44
CA THR A 118 -13.18 -9.59 6.91
C THR A 118 -13.96 -10.91 6.99
N LYS A 119 -13.53 -11.91 6.22
CA LYS A 119 -14.12 -13.24 6.17
C LYS A 119 -14.02 -13.97 7.52
N GLY A 120 -12.95 -13.72 8.27
CA GLY A 120 -12.77 -14.24 9.63
C GLY A 120 -13.66 -13.56 10.69
N GLY A 121 -14.54 -12.63 10.30
CA GLY A 121 -15.48 -11.95 11.20
C GLY A 121 -14.89 -10.77 11.96
N GLN A 122 -13.67 -10.35 11.64
CA GLN A 122 -13.06 -9.17 12.24
C GLN A 122 -13.60 -7.89 11.58
N SER A 123 -13.57 -6.80 12.32
CA SER A 123 -13.96 -5.48 11.84
C SER A 123 -12.93 -4.44 12.26
N PHE A 124 -12.53 -3.60 11.33
CA PHE A 124 -11.50 -2.58 11.52
C PHE A 124 -12.07 -1.20 11.24
N ASP A 125 -12.04 -0.32 12.25
CA ASP A 125 -12.42 1.08 12.08
C ASP A 125 -11.31 1.85 11.38
N PHE A 126 -11.67 2.82 10.54
CA PHE A 126 -10.70 3.66 9.85
C PHE A 126 -11.13 5.13 9.77
N ASP A 127 -10.16 6.03 9.76
CA ASP A 127 -10.35 7.43 9.34
C ASP A 127 -10.18 7.57 7.84
N ARG A 128 -9.25 6.78 7.27
CA ARG A 128 -8.98 6.66 5.82
C ARG A 128 -8.78 5.21 5.45
N CYS A 129 -9.27 4.83 4.29
CA CYS A 129 -9.08 3.50 3.71
C CYS A 129 -8.39 3.62 2.36
N VAL A 130 -7.35 2.83 2.17
CA VAL A 130 -6.66 2.65 0.88
C VAL A 130 -7.10 1.32 0.31
N VAL A 131 -7.66 1.31 -0.90
CA VAL A 131 -8.17 0.10 -1.55
C VAL A 131 -7.25 -0.25 -2.71
N ALA A 132 -6.47 -1.32 -2.56
CA ALA A 132 -5.48 -1.80 -3.52
C ALA A 132 -5.60 -3.33 -3.75
N PRO A 133 -6.78 -3.83 -4.20
CA PRO A 133 -7.09 -5.25 -4.26
C PRO A 133 -6.33 -6.00 -5.36
N GLY A 134 -5.64 -5.29 -6.25
CA GLY A 134 -4.95 -5.87 -7.39
C GLY A 134 -5.90 -6.19 -8.55
N ILE A 135 -5.57 -7.25 -9.28
CA ILE A 135 -6.32 -7.72 -10.46
C ILE A 135 -6.90 -9.11 -10.20
N SER A 136 -7.93 -9.47 -10.97
CA SER A 136 -8.44 -10.82 -11.06
C SER A 136 -8.29 -11.32 -12.49
N MET A 137 -7.94 -12.60 -12.66
CA MET A 137 -7.84 -13.24 -13.96
C MET A 137 -9.22 -13.68 -14.44
N LYS A 138 -9.52 -13.44 -15.72
CA LYS A 138 -10.73 -13.93 -16.39
C LYS A 138 -10.39 -15.21 -17.15
N TYR A 139 -10.40 -16.33 -16.45
CA TYR A 139 -10.01 -17.62 -17.01
C TYR A 139 -10.92 -18.06 -18.17
N ASP A 140 -12.19 -17.69 -18.11
CA ASP A 140 -13.21 -17.97 -19.13
C ASP A 140 -13.09 -17.09 -20.40
N ALA A 141 -12.18 -16.13 -20.43
CA ALA A 141 -11.97 -15.24 -21.57
C ALA A 141 -11.20 -15.91 -22.73
N VAL A 142 -10.54 -17.03 -22.47
CA VAL A 142 -9.78 -17.79 -23.47
C VAL A 142 -10.29 -19.23 -23.48
N GLU A 143 -10.76 -19.69 -24.64
CA GLU A 143 -11.28 -21.04 -24.82
C GLU A 143 -10.21 -22.10 -24.48
N GLY A 144 -10.57 -23.06 -23.63
CA GLY A 144 -9.69 -24.12 -23.15
C GLY A 144 -8.77 -23.74 -21.99
N TRP A 145 -8.93 -22.52 -21.43
CA TRP A 145 -8.20 -22.10 -20.24
C TRP A 145 -9.16 -21.96 -19.06
N ASP A 146 -8.85 -22.62 -17.96
CA ASP A 146 -9.61 -22.54 -16.72
C ASP A 146 -8.69 -22.35 -15.48
N ALA A 147 -9.31 -22.15 -14.31
CA ALA A 147 -8.55 -21.92 -13.08
C ALA A 147 -7.76 -23.15 -12.62
N ALA A 148 -8.25 -24.37 -12.89
CA ALA A 148 -7.58 -25.61 -12.48
C ALA A 148 -6.27 -25.80 -13.24
N LEU A 149 -6.26 -25.47 -14.54
CA LEU A 149 -5.03 -25.52 -15.36
C LEU A 149 -3.99 -24.47 -14.97
N ALA A 150 -4.40 -23.41 -14.29
CA ALA A 150 -3.50 -22.34 -13.88
C ALA A 150 -2.79 -22.64 -12.53
N GLU A 151 -3.23 -23.67 -11.81
CA GLU A 151 -2.65 -24.08 -10.51
C GLU A 151 -1.64 -25.24 -10.64
N GLU A 152 -1.51 -25.87 -11.85
CA GLU A 152 -0.51 -26.88 -12.17
C GLU A 152 0.82 -26.24 -12.62
#